data_384c6f9aab4067152ad1fd565c622592
#
_entry.id   384c6f9aab4067152ad1fd565c622592
#
_cell.length_a   1.000
_cell.length_b   1.000
_cell.length_c   1.000
_cell.angle_alpha   90.00
_cell.angle_beta   90.00
_cell.angle_gamma   90.00
#
_symmetry.space_group_name_H-M   'P 1'
#
loop_
_entity.id
_entity.type
_entity.pdbx_description
1 polymer ?
#
loop_
_entity_poly.entity_id
_entity_poly.type
_entity_poly.pdbx_seq_one_letter_code
_entity_poly.pdbx_strand_id
1 'polypeptide(L)'
;MMAITRSVTVAAGKFASGHLGELTAVIPFELVDAVLHETRRLQRRLRDLPSRVGIYFLLAMCLFPEVGYRLVWDKLTAGLANVPVASPTPKALRDLRRRLGATPVRALFDVLAGPLARPTTPGVSFGPYRTVSFDGCSSQKVPDTERNRAWLGRTSHHGYPTLELMTLVETGTRALLGVVFGPTDEGETSYASRLLHLLRPHMLVLWDKGFDGNAFLAAVSATRAQFLGRLRSNRRTPVLTRLADGSYLSVIGTVRVRVIDAQITVTCADGTCFTGSYRLATSLTDSRRYPAASLTRLYHQRWEHESAYYALRHTIMAGRVLRSGDPNGVKQEMWALLTLYQALRTIMVDAAESVPGTDPDRCGFTIAFQAARDQVVQAAGVGTANYAADGRIGQKLLAGLLPARRQRVSTRKVKSPMSRYSERHDDGRPDVTLAVISLDISIHEPPETQPALPTRSRDDRYVLPTRRRRHRILALLQENPTRLWRPREIAAHFGDITLHTMYRQLSRWADDGLIHKIGPGLYAATAWTSTPLA
;
A
#
# COMPACT_ATOMS: atom_id res chain seq x y z
N MET A 1 36.13 -12.47 17.91
CA MET A 1 35.38 -13.43 18.72
C MET A 1 33.86 -13.25 18.68
N MET A 2 33.33 -12.03 18.66
CA MET A 2 31.89 -11.78 18.66
C MET A 2 31.13 -12.31 17.42
N ALA A 3 31.75 -12.37 16.25
CA ALA A 3 31.10 -12.91 15.04
C ALA A 3 30.82 -14.42 15.12
N ILE A 4 31.57 -15.16 15.91
CA ILE A 4 31.44 -16.63 16.05
C ILE A 4 30.17 -17.00 16.86
N THR A 5 29.82 -16.19 17.88
CA THR A 5 28.64 -16.44 18.71
C THR A 5 27.30 -16.33 17.96
N ARG A 6 27.30 -15.63 16.82
CA ARG A 6 26.12 -15.49 15.93
C ARG A 6 26.20 -16.36 14.67
N SER A 7 27.19 -17.25 14.61
CA SER A 7 27.30 -18.28 13.59
C SER A 7 26.67 -19.58 14.06
N VAL A 8 26.15 -20.35 13.14
CA VAL A 8 25.53 -21.65 13.39
C VAL A 8 26.49 -22.73 12.95
N THR A 9 26.85 -23.64 13.86
CA THR A 9 27.60 -24.85 13.49
C THR A 9 26.69 -25.76 12.68
N VAL A 10 27.11 -26.13 11.49
CA VAL A 10 26.41 -27.04 10.58
C VAL A 10 27.10 -28.41 10.55
N ALA A 11 26.55 -29.33 9.77
CA ALA A 11 27.16 -30.65 9.60
C ALA A 11 28.65 -30.53 9.21
N ALA A 12 29.48 -31.49 9.60
CA ALA A 12 30.93 -31.50 9.39
C ALA A 12 31.71 -30.37 10.09
N GLY A 13 31.20 -29.78 11.19
CA GLY A 13 31.90 -28.79 12.00
C GLY A 13 32.15 -27.44 11.33
N LYS A 14 31.50 -27.17 10.20
CA LYS A 14 31.58 -25.88 9.49
C LYS A 14 30.65 -24.85 10.12
N PHE A 15 30.87 -23.57 9.79
CA PHE A 15 30.02 -22.47 10.23
C PHE A 15 29.21 -21.91 9.05
N ALA A 16 28.03 -21.38 9.37
CA ALA A 16 27.20 -20.63 8.45
C ALA A 16 26.70 -19.36 9.14
N SER A 17 26.51 -18.28 8.37
CA SER A 17 26.08 -17.01 8.92
C SER A 17 24.65 -17.11 9.50
N GLY A 18 24.49 -16.59 10.73
CA GLY A 18 23.21 -16.41 11.42
C GLY A 18 23.00 -14.95 11.82
N HIS A 19 23.49 -13.97 11.07
CA HIS A 19 23.41 -12.55 11.40
C HIS A 19 23.12 -11.66 10.19
N LEU A 20 22.71 -10.42 10.48
CA LEU A 20 22.54 -9.31 9.53
C LEU A 20 23.20 -8.03 10.04
N GLY A 21 24.39 -8.12 10.65
CA GLY A 21 25.00 -6.98 11.32
C GLY A 21 24.10 -6.46 12.45
N GLU A 22 23.96 -5.14 12.56
CA GLU A 22 23.10 -4.48 13.55
C GLU A 22 21.61 -4.83 13.41
N LEU A 23 21.13 -5.13 12.21
CA LEU A 23 19.75 -5.61 12.02
C LEU A 23 19.46 -6.90 12.80
N THR A 24 20.47 -7.63 13.24
CA THR A 24 20.31 -8.81 14.11
C THR A 24 19.72 -8.45 15.47
N ALA A 25 19.85 -7.21 15.93
CA ALA A 25 19.21 -6.76 17.16
C ALA A 25 17.69 -6.60 17.00
N VAL A 26 17.23 -6.21 15.81
CA VAL A 26 15.79 -6.14 15.47
C VAL A 26 15.23 -7.52 15.13
N ILE A 27 16.04 -8.37 14.49
CA ILE A 27 15.67 -9.73 14.08
C ILE A 27 16.63 -10.71 14.79
N PRO A 28 16.49 -10.87 16.13
CA PRO A 28 17.40 -11.71 16.90
C PRO A 28 17.18 -13.19 16.62
N PHE A 29 18.18 -13.94 16.96
CA PHE A 29 18.25 -15.36 16.75
C PHE A 29 17.07 -16.12 17.39
N GLU A 30 16.70 -15.69 18.59
CA GLU A 30 15.61 -16.24 19.38
C GLU A 30 14.25 -16.03 18.71
N LEU A 31 14.04 -14.86 18.12
CA LEU A 31 12.82 -14.56 17.37
C LEU A 31 12.73 -15.43 16.10
N VAL A 32 13.83 -15.59 15.37
CA VAL A 32 13.87 -16.45 14.18
C VAL A 32 13.54 -17.90 14.55
N ASP A 33 14.07 -18.40 15.67
CA ASP A 33 13.78 -19.77 16.14
C ASP A 33 12.34 -19.93 16.58
N ALA A 34 11.81 -18.96 17.33
CA ALA A 34 10.41 -18.99 17.75
C ALA A 34 9.46 -19.08 16.55
N VAL A 35 9.69 -18.25 15.54
CA VAL A 35 8.89 -18.25 14.31
C VAL A 35 9.04 -19.55 13.52
N LEU A 36 10.26 -20.10 13.43
CA LEU A 36 10.50 -21.39 12.78
C LEU A 36 9.82 -22.55 13.51
N HIS A 37 9.81 -22.51 14.84
CA HIS A 37 9.12 -23.49 15.68
C HIS A 37 7.60 -23.41 15.48
N GLU A 38 7.02 -22.22 15.61
CA GLU A 38 5.58 -21.96 15.42
C GLU A 38 5.09 -22.42 14.05
N THR A 39 5.85 -22.12 13.00
CA THR A 39 5.53 -22.50 11.63
C THR A 39 5.92 -23.93 11.26
N ARG A 40 6.44 -24.72 12.20
CA ARG A 40 6.91 -26.10 12.00
C ARG A 40 7.97 -26.22 10.88
N ARG A 41 8.85 -25.24 10.80
CA ARG A 41 9.97 -25.19 9.83
C ARG A 41 11.34 -25.34 10.49
N LEU A 42 11.41 -25.50 11.79
CA LEU A 42 12.63 -25.91 12.47
C LEU A 42 12.98 -27.35 12.06
N GLN A 43 14.22 -27.57 11.60
CA GLN A 43 14.66 -28.91 11.20
C GLN A 43 14.93 -29.81 12.42
N ARG A 44 14.59 -31.08 12.28
CA ARG A 44 14.84 -32.10 13.31
C ARG A 44 16.26 -32.70 13.24
N ARG A 45 16.91 -32.58 12.09
CA ARG A 45 18.26 -33.14 11.85
C ARG A 45 19.24 -32.01 11.58
N LEU A 46 20.47 -32.16 12.05
CA LEU A 46 21.57 -31.27 11.67
C LEU A 46 21.76 -31.33 10.14
N ARG A 47 21.81 -30.17 9.49
CA ARG A 47 22.00 -30.01 8.05
C ARG A 47 23.12 -29.05 7.77
N ASP A 48 23.71 -29.13 6.57
CA ASP A 48 24.71 -28.17 6.09
C ASP A 48 24.14 -26.75 5.98
N LEU A 49 22.83 -26.61 5.76
CA LEU A 49 22.12 -25.35 5.71
C LEU A 49 20.85 -25.42 6.59
N PRO A 50 20.94 -25.01 7.85
CA PRO A 50 19.80 -24.95 8.77
C PRO A 50 18.73 -23.93 8.32
N SER A 51 17.48 -24.15 8.72
CA SER A 51 16.36 -23.25 8.42
C SER A 51 16.59 -21.83 8.94
N ARG A 52 17.19 -21.69 10.10
CA ARG A 52 17.58 -20.42 10.72
C ARG A 52 18.48 -19.59 9.81
N VAL A 53 19.54 -20.20 9.27
CA VAL A 53 20.43 -19.56 8.29
C VAL A 53 19.67 -19.15 7.03
N GLY A 54 18.65 -19.92 6.65
CA GLY A 54 17.79 -19.62 5.51
C GLY A 54 17.00 -18.32 5.65
N ILE A 55 16.54 -17.98 6.85
CA ILE A 55 15.87 -16.68 7.11
C ILE A 55 16.85 -15.53 6.86
N TYR A 56 18.03 -15.57 7.46
CA TYR A 56 19.05 -14.53 7.29
C TYR A 56 19.52 -14.42 5.82
N PHE A 57 19.65 -15.54 5.14
CA PHE A 57 19.97 -15.58 3.72
C PHE A 57 18.87 -14.89 2.86
N LEU A 58 17.59 -15.13 3.14
CA LEU A 58 16.48 -14.49 2.44
C LEU A 58 16.47 -12.97 2.62
N LEU A 59 16.71 -12.51 3.85
CA LEU A 59 16.79 -11.07 4.15
C LEU A 59 18.03 -10.44 3.47
N ALA A 60 19.16 -11.15 3.47
CA ALA A 60 20.35 -10.70 2.76
C ALA A 60 20.17 -10.65 1.22
N MET A 61 19.35 -11.52 0.65
CA MET A 61 18.98 -11.42 -0.77
C MET A 61 18.29 -10.10 -1.09
N CYS A 62 17.54 -9.53 -0.15
CA CYS A 62 16.90 -8.22 -0.29
C CYS A 62 17.87 -7.07 -0.04
N LEU A 63 18.90 -7.26 0.79
CA LEU A 63 20.01 -6.30 0.94
C LEU A 63 20.90 -6.23 -0.32
N PHE A 64 21.02 -7.34 -1.03
CA PHE A 64 21.89 -7.46 -2.22
C PHE A 64 21.09 -7.95 -3.44
N PRO A 65 20.08 -7.19 -3.91
CA PRO A 65 19.22 -7.64 -5.00
C PRO A 65 19.93 -7.72 -6.36
N GLU A 66 21.09 -7.08 -6.49
CA GLU A 66 21.88 -7.03 -7.72
C GLU A 66 22.72 -8.27 -7.99
N VAL A 67 22.98 -9.13 -6.98
CA VAL A 67 23.89 -10.28 -7.13
C VAL A 67 23.19 -11.62 -6.96
N GLY A 68 23.74 -12.69 -7.55
CA GLY A 68 23.21 -14.05 -7.47
C GLY A 68 23.39 -14.70 -6.09
N TYR A 69 22.75 -15.84 -5.87
CA TYR A 69 22.70 -16.54 -4.57
C TYR A 69 24.08 -16.81 -3.97
N ARG A 70 25.04 -17.21 -4.79
CA ARG A 70 26.41 -17.49 -4.34
C ARG A 70 27.05 -16.22 -3.78
N LEU A 71 26.97 -15.12 -4.51
CA LEU A 71 27.56 -13.84 -4.07
C LEU A 71 26.84 -13.25 -2.84
N VAL A 72 25.51 -13.47 -2.70
CA VAL A 72 24.82 -13.11 -1.43
C VAL A 72 25.40 -13.91 -0.26
N TRP A 73 25.63 -15.21 -0.46
CA TRP A 73 26.24 -16.06 0.56
C TRP A 73 27.65 -15.58 0.91
N ASP A 74 28.47 -15.29 -0.09
CA ASP A 74 29.83 -14.80 0.11
C ASP A 74 29.84 -13.46 0.89
N LYS A 75 28.88 -12.57 0.64
CA LYS A 75 28.71 -11.33 1.42
C LYS A 75 28.33 -11.59 2.88
N LEU A 76 27.41 -12.54 3.13
CA LEU A 76 27.02 -12.92 4.49
C LEU A 76 28.16 -13.53 5.30
N THR A 77 29.10 -14.18 4.65
CA THR A 77 30.19 -14.91 5.31
C THR A 77 31.53 -14.20 5.22
N ALA A 78 31.61 -13.04 4.56
CA ALA A 78 32.86 -12.31 4.36
C ALA A 78 33.59 -11.98 5.69
N GLY A 79 32.83 -11.59 6.71
CA GLY A 79 33.38 -11.30 8.04
C GLY A 79 33.81 -12.54 8.85
N LEU A 80 33.60 -13.76 8.34
CA LEU A 80 33.94 -15.04 8.99
C LEU A 80 35.20 -15.67 8.40
N ALA A 81 36.11 -14.89 7.87
CA ALA A 81 37.27 -15.37 7.11
C ALA A 81 38.20 -16.34 7.90
N ASN A 82 38.19 -16.29 9.24
CA ASN A 82 39.07 -17.09 10.11
C ASN A 82 38.41 -18.38 10.63
N VAL A 83 37.26 -18.77 10.11
CA VAL A 83 36.55 -19.99 10.54
C VAL A 83 36.18 -20.84 9.31
N PRO A 84 36.03 -22.16 9.46
CA PRO A 84 35.65 -23.05 8.36
C PRO A 84 34.21 -22.83 7.95
N VAL A 85 33.99 -21.92 6.97
CA VAL A 85 32.63 -21.55 6.52
C VAL A 85 32.08 -22.58 5.54
N ALA A 86 30.78 -22.89 5.66
CA ALA A 86 30.07 -23.69 4.68
C ALA A 86 30.05 -23.01 3.29
N SER A 87 30.28 -23.79 2.24
CA SER A 87 30.34 -23.32 0.84
C SER A 87 29.24 -23.96 0.00
N PRO A 88 27.97 -23.50 0.14
CA PRO A 88 26.83 -24.10 -0.55
C PRO A 88 26.83 -23.78 -2.04
N THR A 89 26.35 -24.72 -2.84
CA THR A 89 26.06 -24.47 -4.25
C THR A 89 24.80 -23.60 -4.41
N PRO A 90 24.62 -22.92 -5.55
CA PRO A 90 23.38 -22.20 -5.84
C PRO A 90 22.14 -23.11 -5.81
N LYS A 91 22.31 -24.41 -6.13
CA LYS A 91 21.23 -25.40 -6.02
C LYS A 91 20.87 -25.63 -4.56
N ALA A 92 21.82 -25.84 -3.68
CA ALA A 92 21.59 -26.04 -2.24
C ALA A 92 20.87 -24.84 -1.59
N LEU A 93 21.22 -23.61 -1.99
CA LEU A 93 20.56 -22.39 -1.54
C LEU A 93 19.11 -22.28 -2.07
N ARG A 94 18.83 -22.69 -3.32
CA ARG A 94 17.46 -22.78 -3.83
C ARG A 94 16.65 -23.84 -3.08
N ASP A 95 17.23 -24.99 -2.81
CA ASP A 95 16.56 -26.08 -2.08
C ASP A 95 16.29 -25.69 -0.62
N LEU A 96 17.20 -24.91 0.03
CA LEU A 96 16.97 -24.30 1.34
C LEU A 96 15.73 -23.39 1.30
N ARG A 97 15.65 -22.48 0.33
CA ARG A 97 14.50 -21.59 0.16
C ARG A 97 13.20 -22.35 -0.02
N ARG A 98 13.17 -23.37 -0.91
CA ARG A 98 11.98 -24.20 -1.17
C ARG A 98 11.53 -24.92 0.09
N ARG A 99 12.46 -25.49 0.85
CA ARG A 99 12.18 -26.19 2.11
C ARG A 99 11.61 -25.24 3.18
N LEU A 100 12.11 -24.03 3.23
CA LEU A 100 11.66 -23.02 4.20
C LEU A 100 10.24 -22.54 3.88
N GLY A 101 9.96 -22.25 2.60
CA GLY A 101 8.68 -21.69 2.16
C GLY A 101 8.48 -20.23 2.60
N ALA A 102 7.29 -19.68 2.34
CA ALA A 102 6.96 -18.29 2.66
C ALA A 102 6.44 -18.08 4.09
N THR A 103 5.87 -19.11 4.70
CA THR A 103 5.16 -19.01 6.00
C THR A 103 6.01 -18.44 7.14
N PRO A 104 7.26 -18.90 7.37
CA PRO A 104 8.08 -18.36 8.46
C PRO A 104 8.44 -16.90 8.26
N VAL A 105 8.70 -16.50 7.02
CA VAL A 105 9.06 -15.10 6.71
C VAL A 105 7.86 -14.18 6.88
N ARG A 106 6.66 -14.66 6.52
CA ARG A 106 5.42 -13.96 6.81
C ARG A 106 5.20 -13.79 8.30
N ALA A 107 5.30 -14.87 9.08
CA ALA A 107 5.15 -14.82 10.52
C ALA A 107 6.18 -13.87 11.17
N LEU A 108 7.41 -13.84 10.67
CA LEU A 108 8.43 -12.88 11.11
C LEU A 108 8.01 -11.42 10.79
N PHE A 109 7.46 -11.17 9.61
CA PHE A 109 6.90 -9.86 9.27
C PHE A 109 5.75 -9.50 10.21
N ASP A 110 4.81 -10.41 10.45
CA ASP A 110 3.63 -10.18 11.30
C ASP A 110 4.02 -9.82 12.75
N VAL A 111 5.15 -10.33 13.25
CA VAL A 111 5.71 -9.94 14.57
C VAL A 111 6.31 -8.53 14.55
N LEU A 112 6.97 -8.15 13.46
CA LEU A 112 7.63 -6.84 13.32
C LEU A 112 6.67 -5.73 12.89
N ALA A 113 5.57 -6.09 12.22
CA ALA A 113 4.58 -5.14 11.72
C ALA A 113 3.83 -4.47 12.87
N GLY A 114 3.71 -3.15 12.79
CA GLY A 114 3.00 -2.37 13.80
C GLY A 114 3.48 -0.93 13.86
N PRO A 115 2.85 -0.12 14.72
CA PRO A 115 3.29 1.26 14.94
C PRO A 115 4.65 1.27 15.63
N LEU A 116 5.56 2.11 15.13
CA LEU A 116 6.91 2.23 15.69
C LEU A 116 7.07 3.46 16.59
N ALA A 117 6.30 4.51 16.31
CA ALA A 117 6.48 5.81 16.94
C ALA A 117 5.84 5.90 18.33
N ARG A 118 6.44 6.74 19.19
CA ARG A 118 5.83 7.22 20.42
C ARG A 118 4.76 8.28 20.09
N PRO A 119 3.82 8.58 20.99
CA PRO A 119 2.81 9.62 20.78
C PRO A 119 3.41 11.01 20.50
N THR A 120 4.60 11.27 21.01
CA THR A 120 5.35 12.55 20.87
C THR A 120 6.18 12.63 19.60
N THR A 121 6.31 11.54 18.82
CA THR A 121 7.08 11.54 17.59
C THR A 121 6.44 12.44 16.53
N PRO A 122 7.18 13.37 15.91
CA PRO A 122 6.63 14.30 14.94
C PRO A 122 5.93 13.59 13.77
N GLY A 123 4.78 14.13 13.34
CA GLY A 123 4.03 13.67 12.15
C GLY A 123 3.23 12.38 12.33
N VAL A 124 3.15 11.84 13.54
CA VAL A 124 2.48 10.56 13.82
C VAL A 124 1.07 10.75 14.35
N SER A 125 0.76 11.89 14.94
CA SER A 125 -0.50 12.13 15.62
C SER A 125 -1.20 13.40 15.12
N PHE A 126 -2.52 13.34 15.12
CA PHE A 126 -3.39 14.50 14.95
C PHE A 126 -4.37 14.56 16.12
N GLY A 127 -4.15 15.49 17.02
CA GLY A 127 -4.84 15.51 18.31
C GLY A 127 -4.64 14.18 19.04
N PRO A 128 -5.70 13.51 19.50
CA PRO A 128 -5.60 12.24 20.21
C PRO A 128 -5.43 11.01 19.28
N TYR A 129 -5.42 11.21 17.98
CA TYR A 129 -5.43 10.11 17.01
C TYR A 129 -4.05 9.86 16.42
N ARG A 130 -3.64 8.59 16.38
CA ARG A 130 -2.53 8.14 15.55
C ARG A 130 -2.97 8.17 14.09
N THR A 131 -2.18 8.81 13.24
CA THR A 131 -2.48 8.92 11.82
C THR A 131 -1.90 7.74 11.06
N VAL A 132 -2.76 7.09 10.26
CA VAL A 132 -2.40 5.96 9.39
C VAL A 132 -2.96 6.19 8.00
N SER A 133 -2.43 5.53 6.99
CA SER A 133 -2.93 5.69 5.62
C SER A 133 -3.02 4.38 4.88
N PHE A 134 -4.05 4.24 4.02
CA PHE A 134 -4.13 3.22 2.99
C PHE A 134 -3.57 3.75 1.67
N ASP A 135 -2.81 2.93 0.99
CA ASP A 135 -2.43 3.16 -0.41
C ASP A 135 -2.10 1.83 -1.10
N GLY A 136 -2.27 1.79 -2.41
CA GLY A 136 -1.98 0.65 -3.27
C GLY A 136 -0.81 0.88 -4.21
N CYS A 137 -0.14 -0.19 -4.63
CA CYS A 137 0.95 -0.14 -5.59
C CYS A 137 0.98 -1.38 -6.48
N SER A 138 0.64 -1.25 -7.75
CA SER A 138 0.56 -2.34 -8.74
C SER A 138 1.82 -2.50 -9.60
N SER A 139 2.98 -2.11 -9.14
CA SER A 139 4.18 -1.97 -9.97
C SER A 139 5.35 -2.88 -9.60
N GLN A 140 5.17 -3.82 -8.65
CA GLN A 140 6.20 -4.81 -8.34
C GLN A 140 6.20 -5.90 -9.41
N LYS A 141 7.28 -5.95 -10.20
CA LYS A 141 7.44 -6.90 -11.31
C LYS A 141 7.91 -8.27 -10.81
N VAL A 142 7.36 -9.33 -11.38
CA VAL A 142 7.81 -10.72 -11.17
C VAL A 142 8.27 -11.34 -12.48
N PRO A 143 9.11 -12.40 -12.45
CA PRO A 143 9.57 -13.07 -13.66
C PRO A 143 8.40 -13.56 -14.53
N ASP A 144 8.54 -13.38 -15.84
CA ASP A 144 7.54 -13.80 -16.84
C ASP A 144 7.62 -15.31 -17.09
N THR A 145 7.10 -16.08 -16.16
CA THR A 145 6.96 -17.53 -16.26
C THR A 145 5.50 -17.91 -16.36
N GLU A 146 5.22 -19.10 -16.91
CA GLU A 146 3.86 -19.63 -17.02
C GLU A 146 3.13 -19.66 -15.66
N ARG A 147 3.82 -20.11 -14.59
CA ARG A 147 3.25 -20.18 -13.24
C ARG A 147 2.90 -18.80 -12.66
N ASN A 148 3.75 -17.81 -12.88
CA ASN A 148 3.50 -16.45 -12.43
C ASN A 148 2.39 -15.78 -13.26
N ARG A 149 2.34 -16.04 -14.58
CA ARG A 149 1.23 -15.59 -15.44
C ARG A 149 -0.11 -16.23 -15.06
N ALA A 150 -0.12 -17.51 -14.75
CA ALA A 150 -1.33 -18.21 -14.30
C ALA A 150 -1.88 -17.62 -12.99
N TRP A 151 -1.00 -17.14 -12.11
CA TRP A 151 -1.41 -16.50 -10.85
C TRP A 151 -1.78 -15.03 -10.97
N LEU A 152 -0.99 -14.22 -11.70
CA LEU A 152 -1.08 -12.76 -11.69
C LEU A 152 -1.70 -12.17 -12.96
N GLY A 153 -1.92 -13.00 -13.98
CA GLY A 153 -2.26 -12.53 -15.30
C GLY A 153 -1.07 -11.90 -16.03
N ARG A 154 -1.30 -11.46 -17.25
CA ARG A 154 -0.31 -10.75 -18.07
C ARG A 154 -0.75 -9.31 -18.25
N THR A 155 0.06 -8.35 -17.81
CA THR A 155 -0.19 -6.94 -18.11
C THR A 155 0.36 -6.59 -19.48
N SER A 156 -0.46 -5.94 -20.32
CA SER A 156 -0.16 -5.62 -21.72
C SER A 156 0.98 -4.61 -21.92
N HIS A 157 1.39 -3.87 -20.87
CA HIS A 157 2.23 -2.69 -21.03
C HIS A 157 3.71 -2.86 -20.68
N HIS A 158 4.12 -3.94 -19.97
CA HIS A 158 5.49 -4.05 -19.45
C HIS A 158 6.17 -5.40 -19.68
N GLY A 159 5.51 -6.36 -20.32
CA GLY A 159 6.06 -7.69 -20.57
C GLY A 159 6.20 -8.59 -19.33
N TYR A 160 6.06 -8.04 -18.12
CA TYR A 160 6.13 -8.77 -16.85
C TYR A 160 4.79 -8.78 -16.12
N PRO A 161 4.41 -9.90 -15.49
CA PRO A 161 3.32 -9.90 -14.52
C PRO A 161 3.68 -9.00 -13.34
N THR A 162 2.67 -8.35 -12.74
CA THR A 162 2.85 -7.43 -11.61
C THR A 162 1.96 -7.82 -10.44
N LEU A 163 2.47 -7.55 -9.24
CA LEU A 163 1.73 -7.69 -7.99
C LEU A 163 1.02 -6.39 -7.64
N GLU A 164 -0.24 -6.50 -7.23
CA GLU A 164 -0.89 -5.47 -6.42
C GLU A 164 -0.40 -5.60 -4.98
N LEU A 165 0.08 -4.52 -4.41
CA LEU A 165 0.52 -4.41 -3.02
C LEU A 165 -0.32 -3.35 -2.34
N MET A 166 -1.08 -3.73 -1.31
CA MET A 166 -1.85 -2.82 -0.47
C MET A 166 -1.24 -2.79 0.93
N THR A 167 -1.02 -1.59 1.46
CA THR A 167 -0.44 -1.42 2.79
C THR A 167 -1.28 -0.47 3.64
N LEU A 168 -1.29 -0.73 4.95
CA LEU A 168 -1.67 0.22 5.98
C LEU A 168 -0.38 0.70 6.66
N VAL A 169 -0.10 2.01 6.57
CA VAL A 169 1.16 2.63 6.99
C VAL A 169 0.89 3.65 8.08
N GLU A 170 1.71 3.67 9.14
CA GLU A 170 1.79 4.79 10.07
C GLU A 170 2.39 6.00 9.38
N THR A 171 1.69 7.13 9.32
CA THR A 171 2.26 8.37 8.79
C THR A 171 3.39 8.84 9.70
N GLY A 172 4.32 9.61 9.17
CA GLY A 172 5.45 10.11 9.93
C GLY A 172 6.63 9.15 10.02
N THR A 173 6.44 7.92 10.44
CA THR A 173 7.49 6.89 10.46
C THR A 173 7.55 6.05 9.20
N ARG A 174 6.43 5.94 8.48
CA ARG A 174 6.24 5.04 7.34
C ARG A 174 6.38 3.55 7.69
N ALA A 175 6.13 3.21 8.96
CA ALA A 175 6.09 1.84 9.43
C ALA A 175 4.87 1.11 8.85
N LEU A 176 5.05 -0.15 8.47
CA LEU A 176 3.98 -1.00 7.98
C LEU A 176 3.19 -1.58 9.17
N LEU A 177 1.90 -1.26 9.26
CA LEU A 177 1.00 -1.87 10.23
C LEU A 177 0.42 -3.18 9.71
N GLY A 178 0.28 -3.28 8.41
CA GLY A 178 -0.21 -4.47 7.75
C GLY A 178 -0.08 -4.38 6.24
N VAL A 179 -0.02 -5.55 5.61
CA VAL A 179 0.21 -5.70 4.19
C VAL A 179 -0.58 -6.86 3.63
N VAL A 180 -1.16 -6.66 2.46
CA VAL A 180 -1.69 -7.73 1.61
C VAL A 180 -1.23 -7.51 0.18
N PHE A 181 -0.99 -8.59 -0.55
CA PHE A 181 -0.62 -8.52 -1.96
C PHE A 181 -1.10 -9.74 -2.74
N GLY A 182 -1.24 -9.56 -4.04
CA GLY A 182 -1.71 -10.60 -4.95
C GLY A 182 -1.94 -10.10 -6.36
N PRO A 183 -2.86 -10.73 -7.13
CA PRO A 183 -3.24 -10.30 -8.47
C PRO A 183 -3.84 -8.90 -8.53
N THR A 184 -3.69 -8.22 -9.66
CA THR A 184 -4.17 -6.84 -9.85
C THR A 184 -5.66 -6.74 -10.19
N ASP A 185 -6.33 -7.84 -10.48
CA ASP A 185 -7.75 -7.91 -10.88
C ASP A 185 -8.74 -7.77 -9.71
N GLU A 186 -8.30 -7.98 -8.48
CA GLU A 186 -9.15 -7.86 -7.28
C GLU A 186 -9.47 -6.41 -6.89
N GLY A 187 -8.65 -5.45 -7.29
CA GLY A 187 -8.79 -4.02 -7.03
C GLY A 187 -8.39 -3.56 -5.62
N GLU A 188 -7.90 -2.32 -5.54
CA GLU A 188 -7.33 -1.72 -4.31
C GLU A 188 -8.28 -1.76 -3.10
N THR A 189 -9.57 -1.46 -3.31
CA THR A 189 -10.57 -1.42 -2.22
C THR A 189 -10.80 -2.80 -1.59
N SER A 190 -10.76 -3.88 -2.41
CA SER A 190 -10.86 -5.26 -1.92
C SER A 190 -9.68 -5.62 -1.03
N TYR A 191 -8.45 -5.27 -1.46
CA TYR A 191 -7.25 -5.48 -0.66
C TYR A 191 -7.25 -4.67 0.64
N ALA A 192 -7.63 -3.39 0.60
CA ALA A 192 -7.72 -2.55 1.79
C ALA A 192 -8.75 -3.11 2.79
N SER A 193 -9.86 -3.67 2.32
CA SER A 193 -10.88 -4.27 3.18
C SER A 193 -10.34 -5.43 4.02
N ARG A 194 -9.33 -6.15 3.54
CA ARG A 194 -8.66 -7.23 4.29
C ARG A 194 -7.80 -6.70 5.45
N LEU A 195 -7.47 -5.41 5.47
CA LEU A 195 -6.66 -4.77 6.51
C LEU A 195 -7.50 -3.98 7.53
N LEU A 196 -8.82 -3.88 7.35
CA LEU A 196 -9.68 -3.11 8.25
C LEU A 196 -9.65 -3.61 9.70
N HIS A 197 -9.39 -4.90 9.90
CA HIS A 197 -9.27 -5.49 11.24
C HIS A 197 -8.10 -4.92 12.06
N LEU A 198 -7.15 -4.21 11.42
CA LEU A 198 -6.04 -3.53 12.08
C LEU A 198 -6.42 -2.14 12.60
N LEU A 199 -7.49 -1.55 12.10
CA LEU A 199 -7.93 -0.24 12.53
C LEU A 199 -8.44 -0.27 13.97
N ARG A 200 -8.18 0.81 14.72
CA ARG A 200 -8.56 0.99 16.13
C ARG A 200 -9.21 2.36 16.35
N PRO A 201 -10.06 2.54 17.38
CA PRO A 201 -10.75 3.80 17.65
C PRO A 201 -9.84 5.02 17.85
N HIS A 202 -8.60 4.80 18.28
CA HIS A 202 -7.60 5.86 18.46
C HIS A 202 -6.81 6.17 17.18
N MET A 203 -7.22 5.67 16.03
CA MET A 203 -6.60 5.95 14.73
C MET A 203 -7.43 6.91 13.90
N LEU A 204 -6.73 7.74 13.11
CA LEU A 204 -7.28 8.55 12.03
C LEU A 204 -6.69 8.04 10.72
N VAL A 205 -7.53 7.41 9.90
CA VAL A 205 -7.08 6.81 8.66
C VAL A 205 -7.25 7.77 7.48
N LEU A 206 -6.19 7.92 6.69
CA LEU A 206 -6.13 8.75 5.49
C LEU A 206 -6.19 7.87 4.24
N TRP A 207 -6.89 8.31 3.19
CA TRP A 207 -6.89 7.65 1.88
C TRP A 207 -7.18 8.61 0.74
N ASP A 208 -6.84 8.18 -0.46
CA ASP A 208 -7.06 8.95 -1.67
C ASP A 208 -8.47 8.68 -2.28
N LYS A 209 -8.77 9.39 -3.40
CA LYS A 209 -10.05 9.29 -4.10
C LYS A 209 -10.38 7.87 -4.64
N GLY A 210 -9.43 6.95 -4.67
CA GLY A 210 -9.63 5.56 -5.09
C GLY A 210 -10.57 4.80 -4.15
N PHE A 211 -10.57 5.16 -2.87
CA PHE A 211 -11.35 4.53 -1.82
C PHE A 211 -12.73 5.17 -1.56
N ASP A 212 -13.16 6.09 -2.43
CA ASP A 212 -14.45 6.79 -2.31
C ASP A 212 -15.64 5.89 -2.69
N GLY A 213 -15.84 4.79 -1.97
CA GLY A 213 -16.95 3.86 -2.12
C GLY A 213 -17.83 3.81 -0.87
N ASN A 214 -19.18 3.81 -1.03
CA ASN A 214 -20.09 3.78 0.12
C ASN A 214 -19.86 2.57 1.03
N ALA A 215 -19.64 1.40 0.45
CA ALA A 215 -19.38 0.18 1.20
C ALA A 215 -18.08 0.25 2.00
N PHE A 216 -17.01 0.81 1.40
CA PHE A 216 -15.74 0.96 2.08
C PHE A 216 -15.83 1.98 3.23
N LEU A 217 -16.47 3.14 3.00
CA LEU A 217 -16.71 4.13 4.05
C LEU A 217 -17.50 3.55 5.23
N ALA A 218 -18.57 2.77 4.95
CA ALA A 218 -19.34 2.12 5.98
C ALA A 218 -18.51 1.08 6.76
N ALA A 219 -17.68 0.29 6.06
CA ALA A 219 -16.84 -0.71 6.69
C ALA A 219 -15.74 -0.08 7.57
N VAL A 220 -15.11 1.02 7.13
CA VAL A 220 -14.17 1.78 7.97
C VAL A 220 -14.90 2.38 9.18
N SER A 221 -16.05 2.99 9.00
CA SER A 221 -16.84 3.57 10.10
C SER A 221 -17.22 2.50 11.16
N ALA A 222 -17.52 1.27 10.72
CA ALA A 222 -17.82 0.15 11.63
C ALA A 222 -16.63 -0.24 12.54
N THR A 223 -15.39 0.04 12.15
CA THR A 223 -14.20 -0.20 13.00
C THR A 223 -14.08 0.78 14.16
N ARG A 224 -14.87 1.86 14.18
CA ARG A 224 -14.79 3.01 15.09
C ARG A 224 -13.51 3.86 14.95
N ALA A 225 -12.65 3.57 13.99
CA ALA A 225 -11.55 4.47 13.63
C ALA A 225 -12.11 5.74 12.99
N GLN A 226 -11.43 6.87 13.23
CA GLN A 226 -11.73 8.11 12.53
C GLN A 226 -11.13 8.07 11.12
N PHE A 227 -11.69 8.86 10.21
CA PHE A 227 -11.16 8.93 8.86
C PHE A 227 -11.12 10.35 8.29
N LEU A 228 -10.24 10.54 7.32
CA LEU A 228 -10.11 11.72 6.47
C LEU A 228 -9.75 11.27 5.06
N GLY A 229 -10.72 11.24 4.17
CA GLY A 229 -10.56 10.71 2.82
C GLY A 229 -10.89 11.71 1.74
N ARG A 230 -10.22 11.61 0.60
CA ARG A 230 -10.52 12.45 -0.57
C ARG A 230 -11.70 11.87 -1.33
N LEU A 231 -12.66 12.73 -1.65
CA LEU A 231 -13.81 12.41 -2.48
C LEU A 231 -13.49 12.65 -3.97
N ARG A 232 -14.21 11.96 -4.83
CA ARG A 232 -14.23 12.25 -6.27
C ARG A 232 -14.99 13.55 -6.52
N SER A 233 -14.56 14.32 -7.51
CA SER A 233 -15.17 15.61 -7.87
C SER A 233 -16.65 15.51 -8.23
N ASN A 234 -17.06 14.39 -8.83
CA ASN A 234 -18.45 14.14 -9.24
C ASN A 234 -19.34 13.53 -8.15
N ARG A 235 -18.83 13.33 -6.92
CA ARG A 235 -19.66 12.82 -5.82
C ARG A 235 -20.60 13.91 -5.33
N ARG A 236 -21.89 13.59 -5.27
CA ARG A 236 -22.89 14.48 -4.67
C ARG A 236 -22.98 14.24 -3.17
N THR A 237 -22.83 15.31 -2.40
CA THR A 237 -22.94 15.32 -0.94
C THR A 237 -23.98 16.38 -0.56
N PRO A 238 -25.16 15.99 -0.04
CA PRO A 238 -26.19 16.96 0.36
C PRO A 238 -25.67 17.80 1.53
N VAL A 239 -25.91 19.12 1.50
CA VAL A 239 -25.60 20.03 2.60
C VAL A 239 -26.69 19.92 3.66
N LEU A 240 -26.40 19.27 4.79
CA LEU A 240 -27.34 19.13 5.90
C LEU A 240 -27.25 20.31 6.87
N THR A 241 -26.02 20.73 7.18
CA THR A 241 -25.75 21.85 8.12
C THR A 241 -24.43 22.49 7.73
N ARG A 242 -24.41 23.80 7.57
CA ARG A 242 -23.17 24.60 7.37
C ARG A 242 -22.47 24.81 8.71
N LEU A 243 -21.15 24.78 8.70
CA LEU A 243 -20.32 25.02 9.88
C LEU A 243 -19.54 26.33 9.72
N ALA A 244 -19.20 26.94 10.85
CA ALA A 244 -18.58 28.27 10.88
C ALA A 244 -17.21 28.37 10.18
N ASP A 245 -16.53 27.25 9.96
CA ASP A 245 -15.23 27.20 9.29
C ASP A 245 -15.33 26.91 7.76
N GLY A 246 -16.52 27.10 7.17
CA GLY A 246 -16.78 26.91 5.75
C GLY A 246 -17.05 25.46 5.33
N SER A 247 -16.87 24.49 6.21
CA SER A 247 -17.23 23.09 5.96
C SER A 247 -18.71 22.81 6.22
N TYR A 248 -19.18 21.61 5.91
CA TYR A 248 -20.59 21.26 6.14
C TYR A 248 -20.79 19.78 6.51
N LEU A 249 -21.84 19.50 7.25
CA LEU A 249 -22.28 18.13 7.52
C LEU A 249 -23.05 17.57 6.33
N SER A 250 -22.82 16.30 6.07
CA SER A 250 -23.43 15.56 4.98
C SER A 250 -23.66 14.09 5.36
N VAL A 251 -24.19 13.31 4.44
CA VAL A 251 -24.32 11.86 4.54
C VAL A 251 -23.83 11.19 3.26
N ILE A 252 -23.04 10.12 3.41
CA ILE A 252 -22.57 9.29 2.31
C ILE A 252 -23.03 7.85 2.59
N GLY A 253 -23.99 7.36 1.80
CA GLY A 253 -24.68 6.11 2.12
C GLY A 253 -25.39 6.22 3.46
N THR A 254 -24.96 5.45 4.45
CA THR A 254 -25.48 5.46 5.84
C THR A 254 -24.55 6.21 6.80
N VAL A 255 -23.40 6.69 6.33
CA VAL A 255 -22.38 7.29 7.18
C VAL A 255 -22.53 8.81 7.21
N ARG A 256 -22.70 9.35 8.42
CA ARG A 256 -22.66 10.80 8.65
C ARG A 256 -21.21 11.28 8.53
N VAL A 257 -20.98 12.30 7.71
CA VAL A 257 -19.67 12.85 7.43
C VAL A 257 -19.68 14.38 7.50
N ARG A 258 -18.50 14.96 7.71
CA ARG A 258 -18.25 16.36 7.45
C ARG A 258 -17.47 16.47 6.16
N VAL A 259 -17.87 17.37 5.27
CA VAL A 259 -17.23 17.64 3.98
C VAL A 259 -16.50 18.97 4.04
N ILE A 260 -15.29 18.98 3.50
CA ILE A 260 -14.42 20.15 3.42
C ILE A 260 -14.04 20.31 1.95
N ASP A 261 -14.44 21.41 1.33
CA ASP A 261 -13.98 21.81 0.01
C ASP A 261 -12.88 22.89 0.22
N ALA A 262 -11.66 22.59 -0.23
CA ALA A 262 -10.50 23.44 0.03
C ALA A 262 -9.63 23.61 -1.20
N GLN A 263 -9.05 24.80 -1.35
CA GLN A 263 -7.96 25.08 -2.28
C GLN A 263 -6.67 25.25 -1.51
N ILE A 264 -5.61 24.62 -1.99
CA ILE A 264 -4.27 24.76 -1.42
C ILE A 264 -3.40 25.47 -2.44
N THR A 265 -2.70 26.51 -2.00
CA THR A 265 -1.63 27.15 -2.76
C THR A 265 -0.31 26.91 -2.04
N VAL A 266 0.61 26.26 -2.74
CA VAL A 266 1.94 25.93 -2.24
C VAL A 266 2.95 26.84 -2.93
N THR A 267 3.72 27.62 -2.16
CA THR A 267 4.83 28.42 -2.67
C THR A 267 6.14 27.71 -2.34
N CYS A 268 6.96 27.45 -3.35
CA CYS A 268 8.24 26.79 -3.24
C CYS A 268 9.40 27.77 -3.08
N ALA A 269 10.57 27.25 -2.67
CA ALA A 269 11.78 28.05 -2.42
C ALA A 269 12.32 28.77 -3.67
N ASP A 270 11.99 28.28 -4.86
CA ASP A 270 12.33 28.89 -6.14
C ASP A 270 11.29 29.92 -6.63
N GLY A 271 10.29 30.23 -5.81
CA GLY A 271 9.20 31.15 -6.16
C GLY A 271 8.05 30.51 -6.94
N THR A 272 8.16 29.24 -7.34
CA THR A 272 7.09 28.54 -8.05
C THR A 272 5.88 28.33 -7.14
N CYS A 273 4.68 28.58 -7.69
CA CYS A 273 3.41 28.40 -6.98
C CYS A 273 2.60 27.27 -7.63
N PHE A 274 2.08 26.36 -6.80
CA PHE A 274 1.18 25.29 -7.24
C PHE A 274 -0.14 25.40 -6.51
N THR A 275 -1.24 25.34 -7.27
CA THR A 275 -2.59 25.35 -6.71
C THR A 275 -3.25 24.01 -6.94
N GLY A 276 -3.92 23.49 -5.92
CA GLY A 276 -4.66 22.24 -5.97
C GLY A 276 -5.95 22.28 -5.18
N SER A 277 -7.00 21.60 -5.68
CA SER A 277 -8.28 21.51 -4.97
C SER A 277 -8.42 20.16 -4.29
N TYR A 278 -8.88 20.18 -3.04
CA TYR A 278 -9.26 19.00 -2.28
C TYR A 278 -10.73 19.07 -1.91
N ARG A 279 -11.41 17.95 -2.11
CA ARG A 279 -12.72 17.70 -1.54
C ARG A 279 -12.58 16.52 -0.60
N LEU A 280 -12.70 16.78 0.70
CA LEU A 280 -12.43 15.82 1.75
C LEU A 280 -13.71 15.46 2.49
N ALA A 281 -13.81 14.19 2.91
CA ALA A 281 -14.82 13.74 3.87
C ALA A 281 -14.14 13.22 5.12
N THR A 282 -14.70 13.54 6.28
CA THR A 282 -14.18 13.08 7.57
C THR A 282 -15.31 12.71 8.53
N SER A 283 -15.02 11.80 9.44
CA SER A 283 -15.87 11.47 10.60
C SER A 283 -15.70 12.47 11.75
N LEU A 284 -14.67 13.36 11.71
CA LEU A 284 -14.43 14.41 12.70
C LEU A 284 -15.36 15.60 12.46
N THR A 285 -16.56 15.54 13.05
CA THR A 285 -17.66 16.50 12.77
C THR A 285 -17.57 17.80 13.57
N ASP A 286 -16.83 17.83 14.65
CA ASP A 286 -16.64 19.05 15.47
C ASP A 286 -15.62 20.00 14.82
N SER A 287 -16.11 21.09 14.20
CA SER A 287 -15.28 22.08 13.52
C SER A 287 -14.44 22.95 14.44
N ARG A 288 -14.85 23.12 15.70
CA ARG A 288 -14.07 23.90 16.69
C ARG A 288 -12.85 23.12 17.15
N ARG A 289 -13.03 21.83 17.44
CA ARG A 289 -11.95 20.94 17.87
C ARG A 289 -11.01 20.53 16.72
N TYR A 290 -11.56 20.41 15.52
CA TYR A 290 -10.83 19.96 14.32
C TYR A 290 -11.07 20.93 13.15
N PRO A 291 -10.41 22.10 13.12
CA PRO A 291 -10.61 23.11 12.08
C PRO A 291 -10.37 22.54 10.67
N ALA A 292 -11.16 22.97 9.69
CA ALA A 292 -11.08 22.51 8.29
C ALA A 292 -9.68 22.71 7.69
N ALA A 293 -9.04 23.87 7.96
CA ALA A 293 -7.68 24.15 7.49
C ALA A 293 -6.64 23.18 8.07
N SER A 294 -6.78 22.79 9.35
CA SER A 294 -5.87 21.83 10.00
C SER A 294 -6.01 20.43 9.40
N LEU A 295 -7.25 19.97 9.14
CA LEU A 295 -7.50 18.69 8.47
C LEU A 295 -6.99 18.69 7.03
N THR A 296 -7.15 19.80 6.32
CA THR A 296 -6.64 19.94 4.95
C THR A 296 -5.11 19.89 4.91
N ARG A 297 -4.45 20.55 5.87
CA ARG A 297 -2.98 20.51 6.03
C ARG A 297 -2.50 19.10 6.35
N LEU A 298 -3.18 18.38 7.24
CA LEU A 298 -2.89 17.00 7.54
C LEU A 298 -3.03 16.12 6.29
N TYR A 299 -4.12 16.28 5.54
CA TYR A 299 -4.35 15.49 4.34
C TYR A 299 -3.27 15.71 3.28
N HIS A 300 -2.76 16.93 3.18
CA HIS A 300 -1.66 17.25 2.25
C HIS A 300 -0.39 16.43 2.56
N GLN A 301 -0.16 16.01 3.80
CA GLN A 301 0.99 15.17 4.18
C GLN A 301 0.81 13.69 3.83
N ARG A 302 -0.36 13.25 3.36
CA ARG A 302 -0.64 11.85 2.98
C ARG A 302 0.35 11.28 1.95
N TRP A 303 0.96 12.13 1.11
CA TRP A 303 1.96 11.70 0.14
C TRP A 303 3.18 10.98 0.77
N GLU A 304 3.37 11.06 2.08
CA GLU A 304 4.41 10.30 2.79
C GLU A 304 4.32 8.78 2.56
N HIS A 305 3.12 8.25 2.31
CA HIS A 305 2.91 6.86 1.94
C HIS A 305 3.64 6.48 0.64
N GLU A 306 3.63 7.36 -0.34
CA GLU A 306 4.34 7.13 -1.62
C GLU A 306 5.86 6.95 -1.41
N SER A 307 6.42 7.57 -0.35
CA SER A 307 7.82 7.39 0.04
C SER A 307 8.14 5.99 0.55
N ALA A 308 7.18 5.26 1.14
CA ALA A 308 7.35 3.87 1.54
C ALA A 308 7.52 2.99 0.30
N TYR A 309 6.66 3.16 -0.69
CA TYR A 309 6.78 2.43 -1.96
C TYR A 309 8.02 2.80 -2.76
N TYR A 310 8.43 4.07 -2.71
CA TYR A 310 9.69 4.49 -3.32
C TYR A 310 10.89 3.75 -2.70
N ALA A 311 10.92 3.63 -1.37
CA ALA A 311 11.99 2.89 -0.67
C ALA A 311 12.02 1.41 -1.06
N LEU A 312 10.87 0.74 -1.12
CA LEU A 312 10.77 -0.66 -1.54
C LEU A 312 11.23 -0.87 -2.98
N ARG A 313 10.71 -0.07 -3.92
CA ARG A 313 10.90 -0.30 -5.36
C ARG A 313 12.20 0.24 -5.90
N HIS A 314 12.59 1.43 -5.46
CA HIS A 314 13.73 2.15 -6.03
C HIS A 314 14.97 2.06 -5.16
N THR A 315 14.85 2.13 -3.83
CA THR A 315 16.04 2.04 -2.98
C THR A 315 16.47 0.60 -2.76
N ILE A 316 15.56 -0.30 -2.33
CA ILE A 316 15.93 -1.69 -2.10
C ILE A 316 16.05 -2.44 -3.43
N MET A 317 14.98 -2.46 -4.24
CA MET A 317 14.94 -3.27 -5.46
C MET A 317 15.61 -2.62 -6.67
N ALA A 318 15.91 -1.33 -6.64
CA ALA A 318 16.47 -0.58 -7.78
C ALA A 318 15.71 -0.82 -9.11
N GLY A 319 14.38 -0.93 -9.05
CA GLY A 319 13.52 -1.21 -10.20
C GLY A 319 13.60 -2.64 -10.75
N ARG A 320 14.32 -3.54 -10.09
CA ARG A 320 14.54 -4.92 -10.54
C ARG A 320 13.28 -5.78 -10.42
N VAL A 321 13.26 -6.84 -11.23
CA VAL A 321 12.27 -7.91 -11.16
C VAL A 321 12.64 -8.86 -10.01
N LEU A 322 11.66 -9.39 -9.29
CA LEU A 322 11.89 -10.45 -8.31
C LEU A 322 12.53 -11.69 -8.98
N ARG A 323 13.10 -12.59 -8.20
CA ARG A 323 13.91 -13.68 -8.74
C ARG A 323 13.13 -14.97 -9.00
N SER A 324 12.01 -15.17 -8.28
CA SER A 324 11.31 -16.45 -8.26
C SER A 324 10.35 -16.62 -9.41
N GLY A 325 10.48 -17.74 -10.14
CA GLY A 325 9.62 -18.10 -11.26
C GLY A 325 8.33 -18.83 -10.87
N ASP A 326 7.97 -18.83 -9.57
CA ASP A 326 6.73 -19.45 -9.07
C ASP A 326 6.11 -18.63 -7.93
N PRO A 327 4.78 -18.74 -7.71
CA PRO A 327 4.05 -17.94 -6.72
C PRO A 327 4.56 -18.08 -5.28
N ASN A 328 4.97 -19.27 -4.86
CA ASN A 328 5.45 -19.50 -3.50
C ASN A 328 6.79 -18.80 -3.25
N GLY A 329 7.70 -18.89 -4.21
CA GLY A 329 8.96 -18.18 -4.16
C GLY A 329 8.79 -16.65 -4.21
N VAL A 330 7.86 -16.16 -5.03
CA VAL A 330 7.50 -14.73 -5.09
C VAL A 330 6.94 -14.26 -3.75
N LYS A 331 6.00 -15.00 -3.15
CA LYS A 331 5.47 -14.69 -1.80
C LYS A 331 6.58 -14.64 -0.75
N GLN A 332 7.53 -15.59 -0.81
CA GLN A 332 8.66 -15.62 0.10
C GLN A 332 9.56 -14.38 -0.05
N GLU A 333 9.88 -13.98 -1.27
CA GLU A 333 10.67 -12.78 -1.54
C GLU A 333 9.96 -11.51 -1.11
N MET A 334 8.65 -11.40 -1.36
CA MET A 334 7.86 -10.25 -0.94
C MET A 334 7.86 -10.10 0.59
N TRP A 335 7.63 -11.20 1.32
CA TRP A 335 7.66 -11.13 2.79
C TRP A 335 9.06 -10.80 3.32
N ALA A 336 10.12 -11.31 2.71
CA ALA A 336 11.49 -10.95 3.08
C ALA A 336 11.79 -9.47 2.83
N LEU A 337 11.34 -8.92 1.69
CA LEU A 337 11.47 -7.51 1.34
C LEU A 337 10.76 -6.60 2.35
N LEU A 338 9.52 -6.95 2.71
CA LEU A 338 8.71 -6.20 3.66
C LEU A 338 9.27 -6.29 5.09
N THR A 339 9.78 -7.46 5.48
CA THR A 339 10.47 -7.66 6.76
C THR A 339 11.73 -6.81 6.87
N LEU A 340 12.56 -6.82 5.83
CA LEU A 340 13.77 -5.99 5.79
C LEU A 340 13.43 -4.50 5.85
N TYR A 341 12.42 -4.07 5.06
CA TYR A 341 11.95 -2.69 5.10
C TYR A 341 11.53 -2.28 6.51
N GLN A 342 10.71 -3.11 7.18
CA GLN A 342 10.23 -2.82 8.53
C GLN A 342 11.39 -2.77 9.54
N ALA A 343 12.34 -3.69 9.47
CA ALA A 343 13.50 -3.69 10.35
C ALA A 343 14.37 -2.43 10.18
N LEU A 344 14.57 -1.97 8.95
CA LEU A 344 15.26 -0.70 8.68
C LEU A 344 14.49 0.50 9.24
N ARG A 345 13.14 0.51 9.10
CA ARG A 345 12.30 1.57 9.69
C ARG A 345 12.40 1.59 11.21
N THR A 346 12.43 0.41 11.85
CA THR A 346 12.63 0.32 13.30
C THR A 346 13.92 1.05 13.72
N ILE A 347 15.07 0.72 13.12
CA ILE A 347 16.34 1.38 13.46
C ILE A 347 16.28 2.88 13.18
N MET A 348 15.65 3.30 12.07
CA MET A 348 15.53 4.72 11.72
C MET A 348 14.70 5.50 12.74
N VAL A 349 13.60 4.94 13.23
CA VAL A 349 12.74 5.56 14.22
C VAL A 349 13.46 5.62 15.57
N ASP A 350 14.07 4.51 16.00
CA ASP A 350 14.82 4.44 17.26
C ASP A 350 15.99 5.45 17.25
N ALA A 351 16.71 5.59 16.13
CA ALA A 351 17.77 6.59 15.99
C ALA A 351 17.23 8.03 16.08
N ALA A 352 16.12 8.31 15.41
CA ALA A 352 15.49 9.63 15.50
C ALA A 352 15.02 9.95 16.92
N GLU A 353 14.36 9.00 17.58
CA GLU A 353 13.82 9.16 18.94
C GLU A 353 14.91 9.21 20.03
N SER A 354 16.15 8.79 19.72
CA SER A 354 17.30 8.94 20.62
C SER A 354 17.73 10.40 20.78
N VAL A 355 17.37 11.27 19.84
CA VAL A 355 17.62 12.71 19.88
C VAL A 355 16.28 13.44 19.97
N PRO A 356 15.92 14.04 21.12
CA PRO A 356 14.62 14.70 21.32
C PRO A 356 14.30 15.73 20.23
N GLY A 357 13.07 15.72 19.73
CA GLY A 357 12.60 16.64 18.69
C GLY A 357 13.04 16.30 17.27
N THR A 358 13.80 15.23 17.07
CA THR A 358 14.19 14.78 15.73
C THR A 358 13.00 14.12 15.03
N ASP A 359 12.69 14.64 13.82
CA ASP A 359 11.65 14.07 12.98
C ASP A 359 12.19 12.86 12.19
N PRO A 360 11.59 11.66 12.31
CA PRO A 360 11.99 10.48 11.53
C PRO A 360 11.97 10.68 10.01
N ASP A 361 11.20 11.68 9.50
CA ASP A 361 11.22 12.03 8.07
C ASP A 361 12.58 12.55 7.61
N ARG A 362 13.39 13.06 8.51
CA ARG A 362 14.74 13.56 8.21
C ARG A 362 15.77 12.44 8.08
N CYS A 363 15.47 11.24 8.54
CA CYS A 363 16.34 10.07 8.39
C CYS A 363 16.31 9.56 6.94
N GLY A 364 17.45 9.52 6.28
CA GLY A 364 17.57 9.05 4.90
C GLY A 364 17.47 7.53 4.81
N PHE A 365 16.47 6.97 4.13
CA PHE A 365 16.32 5.51 3.98
C PHE A 365 17.52 4.88 3.23
N THR A 366 18.06 5.58 2.23
CA THR A 366 19.26 5.13 1.49
C THR A 366 20.46 5.00 2.41
N ILE A 367 20.63 5.93 3.37
CA ILE A 367 21.72 5.89 4.36
C ILE A 367 21.58 4.63 5.22
N ALA A 368 20.38 4.38 5.78
CA ALA A 368 20.12 3.18 6.58
C ALA A 368 20.39 1.89 5.79
N PHE A 369 19.92 1.83 4.54
CA PHE A 369 20.08 0.66 3.67
C PHE A 369 21.54 0.38 3.35
N GLN A 370 22.33 1.39 2.96
CA GLN A 370 23.75 1.21 2.66
C GLN A 370 24.55 0.87 3.91
N ALA A 371 24.28 1.54 5.03
CA ALA A 371 24.92 1.22 6.30
C ALA A 371 24.66 -0.23 6.74
N ALA A 372 23.43 -0.73 6.58
CA ALA A 372 23.09 -2.12 6.87
C ALA A 372 23.86 -3.11 5.97
N ARG A 373 24.04 -2.80 4.69
CA ARG A 373 24.85 -3.61 3.75
C ARG A 373 26.30 -3.70 4.21
N ASP A 374 26.90 -2.57 4.58
CA ASP A 374 28.28 -2.52 5.08
C ASP A 374 28.42 -3.39 6.35
N GLN A 375 27.49 -3.29 7.30
CA GLN A 375 27.48 -4.06 8.53
C GLN A 375 27.40 -5.58 8.29
N VAL A 376 26.60 -6.00 7.31
CA VAL A 376 26.49 -7.42 6.96
C VAL A 376 27.81 -7.96 6.42
N VAL A 377 28.45 -7.23 5.50
CA VAL A 377 29.71 -7.66 4.89
C VAL A 377 30.84 -7.72 5.93
N GLN A 378 30.90 -6.76 6.84
CA GLN A 378 31.90 -6.69 7.90
C GLN A 378 31.62 -7.61 9.08
N ALA A 379 30.46 -8.25 9.13
CA ALA A 379 29.92 -8.96 10.31
C ALA A 379 29.98 -8.09 11.60
N ALA A 380 29.82 -6.78 11.45
CA ALA A 380 29.94 -5.80 12.52
C ALA A 380 28.58 -5.51 13.19
N GLY A 381 28.59 -4.98 14.40
CA GLY A 381 27.38 -4.63 15.16
C GLY A 381 26.60 -5.83 15.70
N VAL A 382 27.12 -7.03 15.54
CA VAL A 382 26.50 -8.25 16.07
C VAL A 382 26.72 -8.32 17.58
N GLY A 383 25.65 -8.16 18.37
CA GLY A 383 25.71 -8.23 19.82
C GLY A 383 25.82 -6.88 20.54
N THR A 384 25.68 -5.74 19.87
CA THR A 384 25.52 -4.44 20.51
C THR A 384 24.15 -4.37 21.23
N ALA A 385 24.16 -4.03 22.53
CA ALA A 385 22.95 -3.97 23.33
C ALA A 385 22.06 -2.76 22.98
N ASN A 386 22.64 -1.68 22.48
CA ASN A 386 21.94 -0.44 22.14
C ASN A 386 22.30 -0.01 20.71
N TYR A 387 21.66 -0.62 19.71
CA TYR A 387 21.92 -0.36 18.30
C TYR A 387 21.39 1.00 17.81
N ALA A 388 20.41 1.59 18.50
CA ALA A 388 19.78 2.84 18.05
C ALA A 388 20.68 4.06 18.29
N ALA A 389 21.27 4.19 19.48
CA ALA A 389 22.10 5.34 19.83
C ALA A 389 23.60 5.12 19.51
N ASP A 390 24.10 3.91 19.77
CA ASP A 390 25.53 3.58 19.66
C ASP A 390 25.89 2.80 18.40
N GLY A 391 24.87 2.33 17.65
CA GLY A 391 25.05 1.57 16.43
C GLY A 391 25.49 2.46 15.25
N ARG A 392 26.30 1.90 14.35
CA ARG A 392 26.81 2.62 13.16
C ARG A 392 25.70 3.08 12.23
N ILE A 393 24.59 2.33 12.11
CA ILE A 393 23.46 2.73 11.26
C ILE A 393 22.85 4.00 11.85
N GLY A 394 22.57 4.01 13.15
CA GLY A 394 22.02 5.18 13.86
C GLY A 394 22.92 6.39 13.77
N GLN A 395 24.22 6.22 14.02
CA GLN A 395 25.22 7.29 13.91
C GLN A 395 25.28 7.90 12.51
N LYS A 396 25.29 7.07 11.44
CA LYS A 396 25.28 7.55 10.06
C LYS A 396 23.99 8.28 9.71
N LEU A 397 22.85 7.84 10.24
CA LEU A 397 21.56 8.51 10.05
C LEU A 397 21.54 9.89 10.72
N LEU A 398 21.98 9.99 11.97
CA LEU A 398 22.01 11.26 12.72
C LEU A 398 23.04 12.25 12.15
N ALA A 399 24.18 11.77 11.68
CA ALA A 399 25.18 12.60 10.99
C ALA A 399 24.70 13.09 9.62
N GLY A 400 23.82 12.34 8.94
CA GLY A 400 23.28 12.64 7.61
C GLY A 400 21.81 13.04 7.59
N LEU A 401 21.32 13.73 8.62
CA LEU A 401 19.92 14.17 8.67
C LEU A 401 19.59 15.11 7.50
N LEU A 402 18.54 14.76 6.78
CA LEU A 402 18.00 15.58 5.70
C LEU A 402 17.38 16.87 6.27
N PRO A 403 17.31 17.97 5.49
CA PRO A 403 16.56 19.16 5.89
C PRO A 403 15.11 18.82 6.26
N ALA A 404 14.49 19.65 7.08
CA ALA A 404 13.06 19.54 7.39
C ALA A 404 12.25 19.60 6.08
N ARG A 405 11.45 18.56 5.79
CA ARG A 405 10.86 18.40 4.47
C ARG A 405 9.46 17.78 4.45
N ARG A 406 8.75 17.78 5.60
CA ARG A 406 7.37 17.26 5.62
C ARG A 406 6.46 18.01 4.66
N GLN A 407 6.67 19.31 4.51
CA GLN A 407 6.01 20.13 3.50
C GLN A 407 6.95 20.23 2.29
N ARG A 408 6.76 19.38 1.30
CA ARG A 408 7.50 19.40 0.04
C ARG A 408 6.57 19.13 -1.13
N VAL A 409 6.91 19.67 -2.28
CA VAL A 409 6.31 19.30 -3.56
C VAL A 409 7.32 18.45 -4.33
N SER A 410 6.91 17.31 -4.79
CA SER A 410 7.68 16.50 -5.72
C SER A 410 6.84 16.14 -6.92
N THR A 411 7.47 16.05 -8.08
CA THR A 411 6.82 15.57 -9.29
C THR A 411 6.26 14.19 -9.03
N ARG A 412 4.98 14.04 -9.25
CA ARG A 412 4.39 12.73 -9.43
C ARG A 412 4.83 12.22 -10.81
N LYS A 413 5.88 11.39 -10.85
CA LYS A 413 6.16 10.64 -12.08
C LYS A 413 4.92 9.83 -12.39
N VAL A 414 4.20 10.20 -13.44
CA VAL A 414 3.03 9.46 -13.90
C VAL A 414 3.53 8.04 -14.18
N LYS A 415 3.08 7.10 -13.38
CA LYS A 415 3.24 5.68 -13.67
C LYS A 415 2.67 5.51 -15.05
N SER A 416 3.38 4.83 -15.95
CA SER A 416 3.02 4.58 -17.36
C SER A 416 1.56 4.83 -17.69
N PRO A 417 1.25 5.64 -18.69
CA PRO A 417 -0.11 6.00 -19.02
C PRO A 417 -0.93 4.71 -19.17
N MET A 418 -2.06 4.60 -18.51
CA MET A 418 -2.99 3.47 -18.65
C MET A 418 -3.59 3.38 -20.06
N SER A 419 -3.36 4.38 -20.90
CA SER A 419 -3.80 4.47 -22.28
C SER A 419 -2.71 5.09 -23.15
N ARG A 420 -2.57 4.61 -24.39
CA ARG A 420 -1.74 5.23 -25.45
C ARG A 420 -2.16 6.67 -25.76
N TYR A 421 -3.37 7.04 -25.36
CA TYR A 421 -3.99 8.34 -25.66
C TYR A 421 -3.99 9.29 -24.45
N SER A 422 -3.40 8.89 -23.31
CA SER A 422 -3.21 9.84 -22.21
C SER A 422 -2.02 10.73 -22.56
N GLU A 423 -2.29 11.89 -23.09
CA GLU A 423 -1.31 12.96 -23.22
C GLU A 423 -0.73 13.26 -21.84
N ARG A 424 0.58 13.45 -21.78
CA ARG A 424 1.23 14.03 -20.62
C ARG A 424 0.76 15.48 -20.54
N HIS A 425 -0.24 15.74 -19.69
CA HIS A 425 -0.49 17.11 -19.32
C HIS A 425 0.71 17.56 -18.50
N ASP A 426 1.44 18.50 -19.02
CA ASP A 426 2.39 19.30 -18.25
C ASP A 426 1.56 20.09 -17.24
N ASP A 427 1.49 19.61 -16.00
CA ASP A 427 0.77 20.25 -14.91
C ASP A 427 1.64 21.32 -14.23
N GLY A 428 2.73 21.71 -14.85
CA GLY A 428 3.68 22.72 -14.36
C GLY A 428 4.45 22.31 -13.11
N ARG A 429 4.41 21.01 -12.75
CA ARG A 429 5.13 20.51 -11.58
C ARG A 429 6.61 20.34 -11.87
N PRO A 430 7.49 20.67 -10.91
CA PRO A 430 8.94 20.57 -11.12
C PRO A 430 9.40 19.12 -11.23
N ASP A 431 10.43 18.87 -12.03
CA ASP A 431 11.09 17.56 -12.15
C ASP A 431 11.90 17.16 -10.90
N VAL A 432 12.07 18.06 -9.96
CA VAL A 432 12.82 17.88 -8.72
C VAL A 432 11.94 18.16 -7.51
N THR A 433 12.29 17.58 -6.36
CA THR A 433 11.61 17.90 -5.09
C THR A 433 12.00 19.30 -4.64
N LEU A 434 11.02 20.17 -4.50
CA LEU A 434 11.21 21.55 -4.02
C LEU A 434 10.82 21.67 -2.55
N ALA A 435 11.58 22.49 -1.82
CA ALA A 435 11.21 22.90 -0.47
C ALA A 435 10.02 23.87 -0.53
N VAL A 436 9.06 23.66 0.35
CA VAL A 436 7.89 24.53 0.49
C VAL A 436 8.18 25.61 1.52
N ILE A 437 7.98 26.87 1.12
CA ILE A 437 8.10 28.03 2.02
C ILE A 437 6.77 28.33 2.70
N SER A 438 5.66 28.36 1.94
CA SER A 438 4.34 28.59 2.49
C SER A 438 3.31 27.59 1.93
N LEU A 439 2.30 27.33 2.75
CA LEU A 439 1.14 26.53 2.41
C LEU A 439 -0.11 27.31 2.82
N ASP A 440 -0.75 27.94 1.85
CA ASP A 440 -1.96 28.70 2.06
C ASP A 440 -3.18 27.84 1.76
N ILE A 441 -4.16 27.85 2.67
CA ILE A 441 -5.36 27.02 2.58
C ILE A 441 -6.58 27.92 2.61
N SER A 442 -7.35 27.90 1.54
CA SER A 442 -8.66 28.56 1.45
C SER A 442 -9.76 27.51 1.50
N ILE A 443 -10.70 27.66 2.42
CA ILE A 443 -11.88 26.79 2.51
C ILE A 443 -13.00 27.43 1.71
N HIS A 444 -13.56 26.69 0.77
CA HIS A 444 -14.67 27.15 -0.04
C HIS A 444 -16.00 26.95 0.70
N GLU A 445 -16.86 27.94 0.61
CA GLU A 445 -18.21 27.79 1.10
C GLU A 445 -18.95 26.67 0.37
N PRO A 446 -19.78 25.91 1.08
CA PRO A 446 -20.58 24.85 0.46
C PRO A 446 -21.54 25.46 -0.58
N PRO A 447 -21.87 24.73 -1.65
CA PRO A 447 -22.84 25.17 -2.64
C PRO A 447 -24.14 25.57 -1.96
N GLU A 448 -24.85 26.56 -2.52
CA GLU A 448 -26.16 26.97 -2.00
C GLU A 448 -27.05 25.75 -1.81
N THR A 449 -27.74 25.70 -0.68
CA THR A 449 -28.60 24.58 -0.32
C THR A 449 -29.70 24.47 -1.38
N GLN A 450 -29.68 23.43 -2.20
CA GLN A 450 -30.87 23.11 -2.96
C GLN A 450 -31.99 22.90 -1.94
N PRO A 451 -33.16 23.56 -2.09
CA PRO A 451 -34.25 23.42 -1.13
C PRO A 451 -34.52 21.93 -0.91
N ALA A 452 -34.66 21.56 0.35
CA ALA A 452 -34.96 20.20 0.73
C ALA A 452 -36.15 19.76 -0.12
N LEU A 453 -35.97 18.74 -0.95
CA LEU A 453 -37.08 18.10 -1.64
C LEU A 453 -38.16 17.80 -0.57
N PRO A 454 -39.42 18.13 -0.81
CA PRO A 454 -40.49 17.95 0.17
C PRO A 454 -40.42 16.54 0.72
N THR A 455 -40.52 16.43 2.03
CA THR A 455 -40.58 15.16 2.77
C THR A 455 -41.71 14.31 2.19
N ARG A 456 -41.38 13.46 1.24
CA ARG A 456 -42.27 12.40 0.78
C ARG A 456 -42.43 11.40 1.91
N SER A 457 -43.67 11.01 2.11
CA SER A 457 -44.13 10.10 3.14
C SER A 457 -43.26 8.85 3.28
N ARG A 458 -43.29 8.25 4.46
CA ARG A 458 -42.48 7.11 4.93
C ARG A 458 -42.55 5.82 4.07
N ASP A 459 -43.27 5.81 2.96
CA ASP A 459 -43.46 4.64 2.08
C ASP A 459 -42.67 4.64 0.78
N ASP A 460 -41.92 5.72 0.44
CA ASP A 460 -41.04 5.70 -0.72
C ASP A 460 -39.67 5.12 -0.31
N ARG A 461 -39.53 3.80 -0.44
CA ARG A 461 -38.26 3.08 -0.33
C ARG A 461 -37.22 3.74 -1.22
N TYR A 462 -36.15 4.24 -0.63
CA TYR A 462 -35.01 4.83 -1.31
C TYR A 462 -34.40 3.78 -2.26
N VAL A 463 -34.80 3.82 -3.53
CA VAL A 463 -34.22 2.97 -4.58
C VAL A 463 -32.88 3.59 -4.99
N LEU A 464 -31.77 2.92 -4.69
CA LEU A 464 -30.43 3.31 -5.11
C LEU A 464 -30.38 3.65 -6.60
N PRO A 465 -29.60 4.66 -7.05
CA PRO A 465 -29.51 5.07 -8.46
C PRO A 465 -29.21 3.92 -9.43
N THR A 466 -28.43 2.93 -8.99
CA THR A 466 -28.15 1.69 -9.73
C THR A 466 -29.39 0.81 -9.92
N ARG A 467 -30.31 0.76 -8.94
CA ARG A 467 -31.57 0.03 -9.08
C ARG A 467 -32.50 0.73 -10.07
N ARG A 468 -32.57 2.07 -10.08
CA ARG A 468 -33.37 2.81 -11.07
C ARG A 468 -32.84 2.58 -12.49
N ARG A 469 -31.53 2.59 -12.70
CA ARG A 469 -30.93 2.34 -14.01
C ARG A 469 -31.21 0.92 -14.49
N ARG A 470 -31.01 -0.09 -13.64
CA ARG A 470 -31.32 -1.48 -13.95
C ARG A 470 -32.78 -1.66 -14.33
N HIS A 471 -33.73 -1.09 -13.56
CA HIS A 471 -35.15 -1.16 -13.88
C HIS A 471 -35.49 -0.52 -15.23
N ARG A 472 -34.92 0.66 -15.53
CA ARG A 472 -35.13 1.33 -16.82
C ARG A 472 -34.68 0.48 -17.99
N ILE A 473 -33.51 -0.15 -17.89
CA ILE A 473 -32.97 -1.00 -18.96
C ILE A 473 -33.76 -2.29 -19.10
N LEU A 474 -34.08 -2.95 -17.99
CA LEU A 474 -34.90 -4.16 -18.01
C LEU A 474 -36.33 -3.87 -18.54
N ALA A 475 -36.94 -2.73 -18.19
CA ALA A 475 -38.21 -2.30 -18.74
C ALA A 475 -38.13 -2.11 -20.27
N LEU A 476 -37.10 -1.44 -20.78
CA LEU A 476 -36.86 -1.29 -22.22
C LEU A 476 -36.75 -2.65 -22.95
N LEU A 477 -36.07 -3.62 -22.34
CA LEU A 477 -35.94 -4.96 -22.90
C LEU A 477 -37.30 -5.69 -22.87
N GLN A 478 -38.09 -5.51 -21.81
CA GLN A 478 -39.40 -6.13 -21.65
C GLN A 478 -40.49 -5.50 -22.50
N GLU A 479 -40.41 -4.21 -22.85
CA GLU A 479 -41.33 -3.55 -23.79
C GLU A 479 -41.28 -4.19 -25.18
N ASN A 480 -40.13 -4.79 -25.56
CA ASN A 480 -39.97 -5.49 -26.82
C ASN A 480 -39.31 -6.87 -26.61
N PRO A 481 -40.00 -7.83 -26.04
CA PRO A 481 -39.44 -9.11 -25.61
C PRO A 481 -38.92 -9.99 -26.76
N THR A 482 -39.38 -9.78 -27.99
CA THR A 482 -38.91 -10.50 -29.18
C THR A 482 -37.71 -9.86 -29.84
N ARG A 483 -37.33 -8.65 -29.42
CA ARG A 483 -36.20 -7.90 -30.01
C ARG A 483 -34.88 -8.33 -29.41
N LEU A 484 -33.89 -8.56 -30.28
CA LEU A 484 -32.50 -8.71 -29.89
C LEU A 484 -31.83 -7.34 -29.79
N TRP A 485 -31.20 -7.08 -28.66
CA TRP A 485 -30.59 -5.81 -28.33
C TRP A 485 -29.08 -5.89 -28.32
N ARG A 486 -28.42 -4.89 -28.91
CA ARG A 486 -26.97 -4.70 -28.78
C ARG A 486 -26.67 -3.69 -27.69
N PRO A 487 -25.56 -3.83 -26.92
CA PRO A 487 -25.18 -2.86 -25.89
C PRO A 487 -25.08 -1.42 -26.40
N ARG A 488 -24.66 -1.24 -27.67
CA ARG A 488 -24.58 0.07 -28.32
C ARG A 488 -25.96 0.73 -28.48
N GLU A 489 -26.96 -0.04 -28.85
CA GLU A 489 -28.34 0.47 -29.04
C GLU A 489 -28.94 0.92 -27.72
N ILE A 490 -28.75 0.12 -26.67
CA ILE A 490 -29.23 0.45 -25.32
C ILE A 490 -28.47 1.66 -24.77
N ALA A 491 -27.15 1.73 -24.94
CA ALA A 491 -26.37 2.88 -24.50
C ALA A 491 -26.77 4.17 -25.24
N ALA A 492 -27.05 4.10 -26.54
CA ALA A 492 -27.52 5.22 -27.34
C ALA A 492 -28.94 5.68 -26.93
N HIS A 493 -29.83 4.74 -26.58
CA HIS A 493 -31.19 5.03 -26.13
C HIS A 493 -31.20 5.84 -24.83
N PHE A 494 -30.33 5.53 -23.89
CA PHE A 494 -30.28 6.21 -22.59
C PHE A 494 -29.37 7.43 -22.55
N GLY A 495 -28.34 7.50 -23.38
CA GLY A 495 -27.43 8.64 -23.49
C GLY A 495 -26.55 8.93 -22.28
N ASP A 496 -26.92 8.42 -21.08
CA ASP A 496 -26.26 8.64 -19.79
C ASP A 496 -25.35 7.48 -19.36
N ILE A 497 -25.13 6.49 -20.23
CA ILE A 497 -24.39 5.26 -19.94
C ILE A 497 -23.29 5.05 -20.99
N THR A 498 -22.06 4.88 -20.52
CA THR A 498 -20.96 4.57 -21.42
C THR A 498 -21.10 3.16 -21.99
N LEU A 499 -20.67 2.97 -23.25
CA LEU A 499 -20.74 1.68 -23.92
C LEU A 499 -20.02 0.57 -23.14
N HIS A 500 -18.85 0.88 -22.54
CA HIS A 500 -18.10 -0.05 -21.69
C HIS A 500 -18.92 -0.52 -20.48
N THR A 501 -19.56 0.42 -19.78
CA THR A 501 -20.43 0.11 -18.64
C THR A 501 -21.59 -0.77 -19.06
N MET A 502 -22.18 -0.51 -20.25
CA MET A 502 -23.30 -1.29 -20.77
C MET A 502 -22.90 -2.73 -21.06
N TYR A 503 -21.76 -2.97 -21.72
CA TYR A 503 -21.25 -4.32 -21.97
C TYR A 503 -21.06 -5.12 -20.66
N ARG A 504 -20.44 -4.51 -19.66
CA ARG A 504 -20.21 -5.17 -18.36
C ARG A 504 -21.52 -5.47 -17.62
N GLN A 505 -22.48 -4.55 -17.64
CA GLN A 505 -23.76 -4.73 -16.96
C GLN A 505 -24.62 -5.81 -17.60
N LEU A 506 -24.73 -5.81 -18.93
CA LEU A 506 -25.53 -6.81 -19.63
C LEU A 506 -24.93 -8.21 -19.51
N SER A 507 -23.60 -8.35 -19.59
CA SER A 507 -22.96 -9.64 -19.37
C SER A 507 -23.27 -10.17 -17.97
N ARG A 508 -23.07 -9.34 -16.94
CA ARG A 508 -23.39 -9.73 -15.56
C ARG A 508 -24.86 -10.09 -15.34
N TRP A 509 -25.79 -9.32 -15.94
CA TRP A 509 -27.20 -9.62 -15.80
C TRP A 509 -27.64 -10.88 -16.54
N ALA A 510 -26.93 -11.25 -17.60
CA ALA A 510 -27.12 -12.54 -18.26
C ALA A 510 -26.61 -13.68 -17.37
N ASP A 511 -25.44 -13.50 -16.73
CA ASP A 511 -24.90 -14.46 -15.74
C ASP A 511 -25.82 -14.60 -14.51
N ASP A 512 -26.44 -13.49 -14.08
CA ASP A 512 -27.44 -13.43 -12.98
C ASP A 512 -28.85 -13.98 -13.40
N GLY A 513 -29.04 -14.40 -14.65
CA GLY A 513 -30.31 -14.91 -15.18
C GLY A 513 -31.42 -13.87 -15.36
N LEU A 514 -31.09 -12.58 -15.34
CA LEU A 514 -32.07 -11.47 -15.48
C LEU A 514 -32.42 -11.14 -16.94
N ILE A 515 -31.59 -11.56 -17.88
CA ILE A 515 -31.72 -11.42 -19.33
C ILE A 515 -31.07 -12.63 -20.00
N HIS A 516 -31.39 -12.88 -21.27
CA HIS A 516 -30.75 -13.95 -22.04
C HIS A 516 -29.64 -13.39 -22.94
N LYS A 517 -28.49 -14.04 -22.95
CA LYS A 517 -27.42 -13.81 -23.90
C LYS A 517 -27.55 -14.80 -25.04
N ILE A 518 -28.02 -14.34 -26.19
CA ILE A 518 -28.30 -15.19 -27.37
C ILE A 518 -27.04 -15.41 -28.21
N GLY A 519 -26.08 -14.51 -28.14
CA GLY A 519 -24.81 -14.61 -28.87
C GLY A 519 -23.82 -13.51 -28.44
N PRO A 520 -22.64 -13.43 -29.06
CA PRO A 520 -21.66 -12.41 -28.75
C PRO A 520 -22.24 -11.00 -28.92
N GLY A 521 -22.43 -10.29 -27.78
CA GLY A 521 -22.99 -8.93 -27.77
C GLY A 521 -24.47 -8.82 -28.18
N LEU A 522 -25.25 -9.89 -28.09
CA LEU A 522 -26.69 -9.91 -28.34
C LEU A 522 -27.43 -10.39 -27.11
N TYR A 523 -28.41 -9.61 -26.67
CA TYR A 523 -29.17 -9.82 -25.45
C TYR A 523 -30.67 -9.68 -25.70
N ALA A 524 -31.47 -10.47 -24.95
CA ALA A 524 -32.93 -10.46 -25.01
C ALA A 524 -33.54 -10.44 -23.60
N ALA A 525 -34.82 -10.05 -23.50
CA ALA A 525 -35.57 -10.17 -22.27
C ALA A 525 -35.75 -11.64 -21.84
N THR A 526 -35.97 -11.89 -20.55
CA THR A 526 -36.23 -13.26 -20.02
C THR A 526 -37.45 -13.93 -20.61
N ALA A 527 -38.43 -13.15 -21.09
CA ALA A 527 -39.63 -13.65 -21.76
C ALA A 527 -39.44 -13.93 -23.28
N TRP A 528 -38.18 -13.88 -23.78
CA TRP A 528 -37.87 -14.13 -25.17
C TRP A 528 -38.12 -15.60 -25.55
N THR A 529 -39.07 -15.83 -26.44
CA THR A 529 -39.33 -17.13 -27.08
C THR A 529 -38.84 -17.04 -28.53
N SER A 530 -37.98 -17.96 -28.95
CA SER A 530 -37.59 -18.04 -30.36
C SER A 530 -38.81 -18.30 -31.22
N THR A 531 -39.24 -17.32 -32.02
CA THR A 531 -40.18 -17.57 -33.11
C THR A 531 -39.42 -18.38 -34.16
N PRO A 532 -39.90 -19.56 -34.60
CA PRO A 532 -39.27 -20.26 -35.70
C PRO A 532 -39.34 -19.36 -36.94
N LEU A 533 -38.20 -19.15 -37.58
CA LEU A 533 -38.17 -18.56 -38.91
C LEU A 533 -38.93 -19.47 -39.87
N ALA A 534 -40.07 -19.00 -40.35
CA ALA A 534 -40.81 -19.56 -41.46
C ALA A 534 -40.07 -19.27 -42.79
#